data_d809195436225613b463213aafcd8285
#
_entry.id   d809195436225613b463213aafcd8285
#
_cell.length_a   1.000
_cell.length_b   1.000
_cell.length_c   1.000
_cell.angle_alpha   90.00
_cell.angle_beta   90.00
_cell.angle_gamma   90.00
#
_symmetry.space_group_name_H-M   'P 1'
#
loop_
_entity.id
_entity.type
_entity.pdbx_description
1 polymer ?
#
loop_
_entity_poly.entity_id
_entity_poly.type
_entity_poly.pdbx_seq_one_letter_code
_entity_poly.pdbx_strand_id
1 'polypeptide(L)'
;MANLSKIKREKMLDYLEKLKEINNDDENIRAITEIENALNEKKYGLVWEEHSEKVDEMLEHNIPIFVEDVNRKITANENEPYNFLLEGDNLHSLKLLEKTHKGKIDVIYIDPPYNTGNRDFKYDDIFVDKTDGYAHSKWISFMEKRLNIAKKLLKENGIIFVSIDKNEGFQLKLLMDSVFGENNFAADLHVETSIIGGPRRIPAMQGSVVKTTEFVFGYSNGTNTKIMRSPKYDYLQGYDTHYSLFYDEAEDTLIPFVDVLRRTEFVVSVFDTLNLAVSLKNLGKVIDCSEKIKKWLYSDEIAKNLFRKGDDEVI
;
A
#
# COMPACT_ATOMS: atom_id res chain seq x y z
N MET A 1 -22.02 -29.49 0.90
CA MET A 1 -21.08 -30.04 1.90
C MET A 1 -21.44 -29.45 3.28
N ALA A 2 -21.53 -30.28 4.32
CA ALA A 2 -21.81 -29.78 5.66
C ALA A 2 -20.59 -29.04 6.22
N ASN A 3 -20.80 -27.81 6.71
CA ASN A 3 -19.74 -27.04 7.38
C ASN A 3 -19.54 -27.60 8.80
N LEU A 4 -18.54 -28.47 8.96
CA LEU A 4 -18.26 -29.17 10.22
C LEU A 4 -17.96 -28.19 11.37
N SER A 5 -17.28 -27.07 11.08
CA SER A 5 -16.98 -26.03 12.07
C SER A 5 -18.26 -25.34 12.55
N LYS A 6 -19.23 -25.09 11.65
CA LYS A 6 -20.54 -24.55 12.00
C LYS A 6 -21.31 -25.49 12.93
N ILE A 7 -21.37 -26.76 12.58
CA ILE A 7 -22.05 -27.78 13.38
C ILE A 7 -21.44 -27.91 14.79
N LYS A 8 -20.10 -27.87 14.86
CA LYS A 8 -19.41 -27.96 16.16
C LYS A 8 -19.68 -26.72 17.02
N ARG A 9 -19.72 -25.54 16.42
CA ARG A 9 -20.03 -24.28 17.10
C ARG A 9 -21.47 -24.26 17.63
N GLU A 10 -22.44 -24.66 16.80
CA GLU A 10 -23.85 -24.75 17.21
C GLU A 10 -24.02 -25.65 18.42
N LYS A 11 -23.35 -26.80 18.46
CA LYS A 11 -23.36 -27.69 19.62
C LYS A 11 -22.75 -27.06 20.88
N MET A 12 -21.71 -26.25 20.73
CA MET A 12 -21.09 -25.55 21.85
C MET A 12 -22.01 -24.45 22.39
N LEU A 13 -22.63 -23.67 21.51
CA LEU A 13 -23.58 -22.62 21.90
C LEU A 13 -24.82 -23.21 22.63
N ASP A 14 -25.38 -24.30 22.12
CA ASP A 14 -26.46 -25.04 22.77
C ASP A 14 -26.08 -25.49 24.19
N TYR A 15 -24.84 -25.90 24.39
CA TYR A 15 -24.35 -26.29 25.70
C TYR A 15 -24.17 -25.10 26.65
N LEU A 16 -23.68 -23.97 26.16
CA LEU A 16 -23.55 -22.74 26.94
C LEU A 16 -24.91 -22.19 27.37
N GLU A 17 -25.90 -22.26 26.50
CA GLU A 17 -27.29 -21.86 26.85
C GLU A 17 -27.85 -22.68 28.02
N LYS A 18 -27.64 -24.01 28.02
CA LYS A 18 -27.99 -24.88 29.14
C LYS A 18 -27.22 -24.52 30.41
N LEU A 19 -25.97 -24.13 30.32
CA LEU A 19 -25.18 -23.69 31.47
C LEU A 19 -25.70 -22.37 32.06
N LYS A 20 -26.21 -21.44 31.25
CA LYS A 20 -26.86 -20.21 31.74
C LYS A 20 -28.15 -20.48 32.53
N GLU A 21 -28.92 -21.49 32.12
CA GLU A 21 -30.14 -21.88 32.83
C GLU A 21 -29.83 -22.44 34.22
N ILE A 22 -28.68 -23.09 34.40
CA ILE A 22 -28.28 -23.73 35.66
C ILE A 22 -27.56 -22.76 36.59
N ASN A 23 -26.81 -21.81 36.04
CA ASN A 23 -25.94 -20.86 36.79
C ASN A 23 -26.50 -19.45 36.67
N ASN A 24 -27.23 -18.99 37.69
CA ASN A 24 -27.88 -17.66 37.72
C ASN A 24 -27.03 -16.56 38.41
N ASP A 25 -25.79 -16.81 38.64
CA ASP A 25 -24.86 -15.83 39.24
C ASP A 25 -24.25 -14.93 38.15
N ASP A 26 -24.18 -13.64 38.45
CA ASP A 26 -23.76 -12.59 37.48
C ASP A 26 -22.35 -12.81 36.92
N GLU A 27 -21.44 -13.37 37.70
CA GLU A 27 -20.07 -13.64 37.26
C GLU A 27 -20.03 -14.78 36.25
N ASN A 28 -20.75 -15.87 36.50
CA ASN A 28 -20.88 -16.99 35.58
C ASN A 28 -21.61 -16.59 34.27
N ILE A 29 -22.65 -15.76 34.36
CA ILE A 29 -23.37 -15.25 33.18
C ILE A 29 -22.44 -14.40 32.30
N ARG A 30 -21.62 -13.54 32.91
CA ARG A 30 -20.61 -12.73 32.15
C ARG A 30 -19.59 -13.63 31.45
N ALA A 31 -19.01 -14.59 32.17
CA ALA A 31 -18.02 -15.50 31.60
C ALA A 31 -18.61 -16.34 30.45
N ILE A 32 -19.83 -16.87 30.60
CA ILE A 32 -20.54 -17.62 29.55
C ILE A 32 -20.79 -16.70 28.34
N THR A 33 -21.19 -15.46 28.56
CA THR A 33 -21.46 -14.51 27.49
C THR A 33 -20.17 -14.15 26.72
N GLU A 34 -19.04 -14.00 27.39
CA GLU A 34 -17.74 -13.79 26.74
C GLU A 34 -17.34 -14.99 25.88
N ILE A 35 -17.56 -16.24 26.36
CA ILE A 35 -17.31 -17.45 25.58
C ILE A 35 -18.23 -17.54 24.36
N GLU A 36 -19.50 -17.17 24.48
CA GLU A 36 -20.43 -17.10 23.33
C GLU A 36 -20.01 -16.10 22.31
N ASN A 37 -19.56 -14.90 22.73
CA ASN A 37 -19.06 -13.88 21.85
C ASN A 37 -17.83 -14.39 21.09
N ALA A 38 -16.87 -15.00 21.77
CA ALA A 38 -15.69 -15.59 21.16
C ALA A 38 -16.00 -16.74 20.17
N LEU A 39 -17.05 -17.53 20.45
CA LEU A 39 -17.53 -18.59 19.55
C LEU A 39 -18.26 -18.03 18.31
N ASN A 40 -18.93 -16.89 18.45
CA ASN A 40 -19.69 -16.24 17.39
C ASN A 40 -18.83 -15.33 16.50
N GLU A 41 -17.64 -14.98 16.96
CA GLU A 41 -16.69 -14.26 16.11
C GLU A 41 -16.42 -15.03 14.83
N LYS A 42 -16.57 -14.36 13.70
CA LYS A 42 -16.23 -14.92 12.40
C LYS A 42 -14.72 -15.04 12.29
N LYS A 43 -14.20 -16.24 12.55
CA LYS A 43 -12.79 -16.55 12.32
C LYS A 43 -12.60 -16.89 10.85
N TYR A 44 -12.21 -15.89 10.07
CA TYR A 44 -11.81 -16.07 8.68
C TYR A 44 -10.36 -15.62 8.54
N GLY A 45 -9.52 -16.45 7.94
CA GLY A 45 -8.13 -16.14 7.68
C GLY A 45 -7.23 -16.35 8.89
N LEU A 46 -6.44 -15.33 9.22
CA LEU A 46 -5.42 -15.36 10.27
C LEU A 46 -6.04 -15.27 11.66
N VAL A 47 -5.67 -16.20 12.53
CA VAL A 47 -6.01 -16.20 13.97
C VAL A 47 -4.71 -16.18 14.75
N TRP A 48 -4.58 -15.23 15.68
CA TRP A 48 -3.39 -15.08 16.53
C TRP A 48 -3.76 -14.82 17.96
N GLU A 49 -2.79 -15.00 18.85
CA GLU A 49 -2.94 -14.60 20.25
C GLU A 49 -2.69 -13.10 20.37
N GLU A 50 -3.60 -12.38 20.98
CA GLU A 50 -3.46 -10.96 21.24
C GLU A 50 -2.44 -10.72 22.35
N HIS A 51 -1.57 -9.73 22.14
CA HIS A 51 -0.60 -9.28 23.13
C HIS A 51 -0.85 -7.80 23.46
N SER A 52 -0.85 -7.47 24.78
CA SER A 52 -0.88 -6.07 25.23
C SER A 52 0.52 -5.47 25.13
N GLU A 53 0.59 -4.17 24.88
CA GLU A 53 1.81 -3.37 24.97
C GLU A 53 1.74 -2.47 26.22
N LYS A 54 2.88 -2.13 26.85
CA LYS A 54 2.93 -1.16 27.96
C LYS A 54 2.28 0.17 27.61
N VAL A 55 2.31 0.52 26.32
CA VAL A 55 1.63 1.71 25.80
C VAL A 55 0.12 1.64 26.02
N ASP A 56 -0.49 0.46 25.88
CA ASP A 56 -1.93 0.28 26.13
C ASP A 56 -2.25 0.54 27.60
N GLU A 57 -1.48 -0.03 28.52
CA GLU A 57 -1.64 0.19 29.97
C GLU A 57 -1.44 1.68 30.35
N MET A 58 -0.45 2.33 29.73
CA MET A 58 -0.23 3.76 29.94
C MET A 58 -1.41 4.61 29.46
N LEU A 59 -2.02 4.26 28.35
CA LEU A 59 -3.16 4.97 27.76
C LEU A 59 -4.47 4.82 28.55
N GLU A 60 -4.60 3.79 29.38
CA GLU A 60 -5.75 3.64 30.29
C GLU A 60 -5.80 4.74 31.35
N HIS A 61 -4.63 5.18 31.83
CA HIS A 61 -4.50 6.10 32.95
C HIS A 61 -3.93 7.48 32.58
N ASN A 62 -3.39 7.64 31.38
CA ASN A 62 -2.73 8.85 30.94
C ASN A 62 -3.25 9.32 29.58
N ILE A 63 -3.32 10.63 29.41
CA ILE A 63 -3.63 11.25 28.12
C ILE A 63 -2.33 11.83 27.55
N PRO A 64 -1.84 11.34 26.41
CA PRO A 64 -0.67 11.91 25.76
C PRO A 64 -0.97 13.33 25.27
N ILE A 65 0.07 14.16 25.17
CA ILE A 65 -0.01 15.51 24.62
C ILE A 65 1.14 15.73 23.63
N PHE A 66 0.93 16.57 22.61
CA PHE A 66 2.03 17.10 21.82
C PHE A 66 2.66 18.30 22.50
N VAL A 67 3.98 18.34 22.53
CA VAL A 67 4.76 19.48 23.02
C VAL A 67 5.61 19.98 21.86
N GLU A 68 5.48 21.28 21.53
CA GLU A 68 6.28 21.89 20.45
C GLU A 68 7.72 22.10 20.93
N ASP A 69 8.69 21.59 20.17
CA ASP A 69 10.10 21.94 20.35
C ASP A 69 10.42 23.18 19.50
N VAL A 70 10.32 24.33 20.14
CA VAL A 70 10.54 25.63 19.48
C VAL A 70 11.97 25.75 18.92
N ASN A 71 12.97 25.10 19.53
CA ASN A 71 14.35 25.17 19.08
C ASN A 71 14.60 24.40 17.78
N ARG A 72 13.76 23.41 17.47
CA ARG A 72 13.84 22.63 16.23
C ARG A 72 12.88 23.10 15.15
N LYS A 73 12.13 24.16 15.41
CA LYS A 73 11.18 24.72 14.45
C LYS A 73 11.92 25.30 13.24
N ILE A 74 11.61 24.79 12.06
CA ILE A 74 12.06 25.35 10.79
C ILE A 74 10.95 26.29 10.32
N THR A 75 11.23 27.59 10.31
CA THR A 75 10.29 28.59 9.78
C THR A 75 10.48 28.72 8.30
N ALA A 76 9.47 28.30 7.53
CA ALA A 76 9.29 28.65 6.12
C ALA A 76 8.52 29.98 6.02
N ASN A 77 8.28 30.45 4.79
CA ASN A 77 7.45 31.62 4.55
C ASN A 77 6.02 31.37 5.06
N GLU A 78 5.35 32.42 5.56
CA GLU A 78 4.00 32.33 6.17
C GLU A 78 2.92 31.69 5.26
N ASN A 79 3.16 31.60 3.96
CA ASN A 79 2.22 31.06 2.97
C ASN A 79 2.56 29.62 2.51
N GLU A 80 3.57 28.97 3.07
CA GLU A 80 3.97 27.63 2.68
C GLU A 80 3.24 26.54 3.50
N PRO A 81 3.03 25.34 2.92
CA PRO A 81 2.43 24.21 3.62
C PRO A 81 3.21 23.85 4.88
N TYR A 82 2.50 23.58 5.94
CA TYR A 82 3.10 23.26 7.22
C TYR A 82 3.37 21.75 7.32
N ASN A 83 4.62 21.38 7.63
CA ASN A 83 5.03 20.00 7.85
C ASN A 83 5.32 19.76 9.32
N PHE A 84 4.95 18.58 9.84
CA PHE A 84 5.18 18.17 11.20
C PHE A 84 6.10 16.96 11.26
N LEU A 85 7.05 16.99 12.19
CA LEU A 85 7.78 15.82 12.65
C LEU A 85 7.31 15.50 14.06
N LEU A 86 6.70 14.34 14.25
CA LEU A 86 6.25 13.85 15.56
C LEU A 86 7.27 12.83 16.07
N GLU A 87 7.93 13.13 17.17
CA GLU A 87 8.93 12.28 17.80
C GLU A 87 8.35 11.65 19.08
N GLY A 88 8.46 10.33 19.19
CA GLY A 88 7.97 9.57 20.36
C GLY A 88 7.37 8.22 19.94
N ASP A 89 6.67 7.57 20.86
CA ASP A 89 5.95 6.35 20.54
C ASP A 89 4.84 6.61 19.52
N ASN A 90 4.83 5.83 18.45
CA ASN A 90 3.92 6.05 17.33
C ASN A 90 2.46 5.74 17.67
N LEU A 91 2.16 4.81 18.61
CA LEU A 91 0.79 4.53 19.02
C LEU A 91 0.19 5.69 19.81
N HIS A 92 0.98 6.33 20.70
CA HIS A 92 0.58 7.57 21.38
C HIS A 92 0.29 8.69 20.39
N SER A 93 1.20 8.91 19.42
CA SER A 93 1.04 9.93 18.39
C SER A 93 -0.19 9.68 17.51
N LEU A 94 -0.43 8.44 17.09
CA LEU A 94 -1.60 8.05 16.30
C LEU A 94 -2.91 8.29 17.07
N LYS A 95 -2.96 7.98 18.38
CA LYS A 95 -4.12 8.25 19.24
C LYS A 95 -4.45 9.74 19.34
N LEU A 96 -3.44 10.60 19.39
CA LEU A 96 -3.63 12.05 19.35
C LEU A 96 -4.11 12.53 17.99
N LEU A 97 -3.50 12.02 16.91
CA LEU A 97 -3.90 12.35 15.55
C LEU A 97 -5.33 11.89 15.25
N GLU A 98 -5.79 10.77 15.79
CA GLU A 98 -7.18 10.32 15.65
C GLU A 98 -8.19 11.39 16.13
N LYS A 99 -7.86 12.16 17.17
CA LYS A 99 -8.73 13.24 17.68
C LYS A 99 -8.75 14.46 16.78
N THR A 100 -7.65 14.77 16.10
CA THR A 100 -7.46 16.03 15.38
C THR A 100 -7.53 15.86 13.86
N HIS A 101 -7.18 14.69 13.33
CA HIS A 101 -6.99 14.41 11.90
C HIS A 101 -7.86 13.25 11.38
N LYS A 102 -8.87 12.81 12.11
CA LYS A 102 -9.78 11.75 11.65
C LYS A 102 -10.40 12.12 10.29
N GLY A 103 -10.27 11.22 9.31
CA GLY A 103 -10.80 11.40 7.96
C GLY A 103 -10.18 12.55 7.16
N LYS A 104 -8.94 12.96 7.47
CA LYS A 104 -8.29 14.11 6.80
C LYS A 104 -7.05 13.75 6.00
N ILE A 105 -6.52 12.56 6.13
CA ILE A 105 -5.26 12.13 5.50
C ILE A 105 -5.55 11.51 4.12
N ASP A 106 -4.88 12.00 3.10
CA ASP A 106 -5.04 11.50 1.73
C ASP A 106 -4.23 10.22 1.51
N VAL A 107 -2.98 10.21 1.98
CA VAL A 107 -2.06 9.09 1.78
C VAL A 107 -1.30 8.81 3.08
N ILE A 108 -1.19 7.54 3.42
CA ILE A 108 -0.31 7.05 4.49
C ILE A 108 0.72 6.12 3.85
N TYR A 109 1.99 6.31 4.17
CA TYR A 109 3.06 5.37 3.86
C TYR A 109 3.77 4.97 5.13
N ILE A 110 3.94 3.67 5.35
CA ILE A 110 4.65 3.13 6.50
C ILE A 110 5.66 2.06 6.10
N ASP A 111 6.75 2.04 6.84
CA ASP A 111 7.82 1.05 6.75
C ASP A 111 8.00 0.43 8.14
N PRO A 112 7.20 -0.61 8.49
CA PRO A 112 7.22 -1.21 9.81
C PRO A 112 8.46 -2.09 10.00
N PRO A 113 8.78 -2.50 11.24
CA PRO A 113 9.82 -3.51 11.45
C PRO A 113 9.44 -4.82 10.74
N TYR A 114 10.39 -5.43 10.04
CA TYR A 114 10.15 -6.63 9.21
C TYR A 114 10.17 -7.94 9.99
N ASN A 115 10.45 -7.88 11.29
CA ASN A 115 10.51 -9.03 12.19
C ASN A 115 11.48 -10.12 11.71
N THR A 116 12.66 -9.70 11.25
CA THR A 116 13.69 -10.61 10.72
C THR A 116 14.37 -11.43 11.81
N GLY A 117 14.14 -11.10 13.09
CA GLY A 117 14.83 -11.63 14.26
C GLY A 117 16.28 -11.17 14.39
N ASN A 118 16.70 -10.15 13.64
CA ASN A 118 18.04 -9.55 13.69
C ASN A 118 18.02 -8.22 14.48
N ARG A 119 17.26 -8.15 15.56
CA ARG A 119 17.07 -6.95 16.41
C ARG A 119 16.46 -5.76 15.68
N ASP A 120 15.60 -6.03 14.73
CA ASP A 120 14.82 -5.04 13.96
C ASP A 120 13.42 -4.80 14.52
N PHE A 121 12.91 -5.70 15.36
CA PHE A 121 11.61 -5.55 16.01
C PHE A 121 11.74 -5.63 17.53
N LYS A 122 11.20 -4.60 18.21
CA LYS A 122 11.03 -4.54 19.66
C LYS A 122 9.56 -4.61 20.01
N TYR A 123 9.24 -5.46 20.96
CA TYR A 123 7.96 -5.51 21.62
C TYR A 123 8.16 -5.22 23.10
N ASP A 124 7.54 -4.17 23.62
CA ASP A 124 7.76 -3.69 25.00
C ASP A 124 9.24 -3.46 25.36
N ASP A 125 9.99 -2.79 24.47
CA ASP A 125 11.42 -2.51 24.57
C ASP A 125 12.35 -3.74 24.52
N ILE A 126 11.77 -4.94 24.39
CA ILE A 126 12.53 -6.19 24.29
C ILE A 126 12.59 -6.60 22.81
N PHE A 127 13.79 -6.90 22.31
CA PHE A 127 13.92 -7.44 20.95
C PHE A 127 13.29 -8.83 20.86
N VAL A 128 12.45 -9.00 19.84
CA VAL A 128 11.86 -10.29 19.50
C VAL A 128 12.90 -11.12 18.76
N ASP A 129 13.24 -12.29 19.30
CA ASP A 129 14.21 -13.20 18.75
C ASP A 129 13.58 -14.21 17.79
N LYS A 130 14.37 -14.77 16.89
CA LYS A 130 13.94 -15.84 15.95
C LYS A 130 13.39 -17.09 16.62
N THR A 131 13.80 -17.34 17.86
CA THR A 131 13.34 -18.49 18.65
C THR A 131 12.05 -18.22 19.43
N ASP A 132 11.54 -16.99 19.38
CA ASP A 132 10.29 -16.64 20.02
C ASP A 132 9.12 -17.27 19.26
N GLY A 133 8.44 -18.24 19.88
CA GLY A 133 7.28 -18.93 19.28
C GLY A 133 6.08 -18.02 19.00
N TYR A 134 6.05 -16.83 19.60
CA TYR A 134 5.00 -15.82 19.45
C TYR A 134 5.41 -14.61 18.62
N ALA A 135 6.56 -14.67 17.92
CA ALA A 135 7.09 -13.54 17.17
C ALA A 135 6.07 -12.94 16.20
N HIS A 136 5.38 -13.79 15.42
CA HIS A 136 4.34 -13.36 14.48
C HIS A 136 3.10 -12.79 15.19
N SER A 137 2.63 -13.43 16.26
CA SER A 137 1.46 -12.96 17.03
C SER A 137 1.72 -11.59 17.66
N LYS A 138 2.91 -11.37 18.22
CA LYS A 138 3.32 -10.06 18.75
C LYS A 138 3.37 -9.00 17.67
N TRP A 139 3.94 -9.34 16.50
CA TRP A 139 4.03 -8.42 15.37
C TRP A 139 2.65 -8.03 14.83
N ILE A 140 1.75 -9.01 14.68
CA ILE A 140 0.37 -8.78 14.23
C ILE A 140 -0.36 -7.89 15.23
N SER A 141 -0.29 -8.18 16.54
CA SER A 141 -0.92 -7.36 17.60
C SER A 141 -0.39 -5.93 17.59
N PHE A 142 0.92 -5.75 17.39
CA PHE A 142 1.56 -4.43 17.24
C PHE A 142 1.01 -3.67 16.02
N MET A 143 0.90 -4.33 14.87
CA MET A 143 0.46 -3.73 13.62
C MET A 143 -1.04 -3.45 13.60
N GLU A 144 -1.86 -4.34 14.11
CA GLU A 144 -3.32 -4.23 14.10
C GLU A 144 -3.80 -2.94 14.74
N LYS A 145 -3.31 -2.61 15.93
CA LYS A 145 -3.68 -1.39 16.66
C LYS A 145 -3.38 -0.14 15.84
N ARG A 146 -2.22 -0.11 15.20
CA ARG A 146 -1.75 1.01 14.38
C ARG A 146 -2.52 1.15 13.08
N LEU A 147 -2.78 0.03 12.40
CA LEU A 147 -3.55 0.01 11.15
C LEU A 147 -5.01 0.39 11.36
N ASN A 148 -5.64 -0.03 12.48
CA ASN A 148 -6.99 0.38 12.82
C ASN A 148 -7.12 1.89 13.03
N ILE A 149 -6.11 2.55 13.62
CA ILE A 149 -6.11 4.01 13.76
C ILE A 149 -5.79 4.65 12.40
N ALA A 150 -4.82 4.14 11.66
CA ALA A 150 -4.48 4.63 10.33
C ALA A 150 -5.70 4.66 9.40
N LYS A 151 -6.53 3.59 9.41
CA LYS A 151 -7.78 3.56 8.67
C LYS A 151 -8.72 4.71 9.04
N LYS A 152 -8.85 5.04 10.32
CA LYS A 152 -9.70 6.14 10.78
C LYS A 152 -9.15 7.52 10.42
N LEU A 153 -7.84 7.65 10.26
CA LEU A 153 -7.20 8.89 9.82
C LEU A 153 -7.40 9.16 8.34
N LEU A 154 -7.46 8.11 7.52
CA LEU A 154 -7.64 8.21 6.07
C LEU A 154 -8.99 8.81 5.72
N LYS A 155 -9.00 9.66 4.68
CA LYS A 155 -10.21 10.06 3.97
C LYS A 155 -10.91 8.83 3.38
N GLU A 156 -12.19 8.97 3.03
CA GLU A 156 -12.96 7.91 2.37
C GLU A 156 -12.32 7.44 1.04
N ASN A 157 -11.67 8.35 0.33
CA ASN A 157 -10.89 8.07 -0.88
C ASN A 157 -9.38 8.02 -0.64
N GLY A 158 -8.94 7.93 0.62
CA GLY A 158 -7.53 7.83 0.99
C GLY A 158 -6.95 6.45 0.74
N ILE A 159 -5.61 6.37 0.70
CA ILE A 159 -4.87 5.14 0.45
C ILE A 159 -3.72 4.98 1.45
N ILE A 160 -3.45 3.74 1.83
CA ILE A 160 -2.28 3.38 2.62
C ILE A 160 -1.37 2.46 1.83
N PHE A 161 -0.06 2.70 1.92
CA PHE A 161 0.99 1.81 1.42
C PHE A 161 1.85 1.32 2.57
N VAL A 162 2.16 0.04 2.57
CA VAL A 162 2.96 -0.60 3.63
C VAL A 162 4.07 -1.42 2.98
N SER A 163 5.34 -1.02 3.24
CA SER A 163 6.51 -1.80 2.85
C SER A 163 6.68 -2.99 3.77
N ILE A 164 7.04 -4.14 3.23
CA ILE A 164 7.31 -5.36 4.01
C ILE A 164 8.15 -6.34 3.21
N ASP A 165 8.84 -7.23 3.91
CA ASP A 165 9.50 -8.34 3.26
C ASP A 165 8.75 -9.67 3.46
N LYS A 166 9.37 -10.77 3.00
CA LYS A 166 8.79 -12.11 3.06
C LYS A 166 8.54 -12.64 4.48
N ASN A 167 9.16 -12.04 5.52
CA ASN A 167 9.05 -12.56 6.88
C ASN A 167 7.64 -12.37 7.43
N GLU A 168 7.04 -11.20 7.21
CA GLU A 168 5.68 -10.87 7.66
C GLU A 168 4.72 -10.48 6.52
N GLY A 169 5.15 -10.56 5.25
CA GLY A 169 4.35 -10.12 4.11
C GLY A 169 3.00 -10.81 4.00
N PHE A 170 2.94 -12.11 4.23
CA PHE A 170 1.67 -12.86 4.15
C PHE A 170 0.75 -12.57 5.35
N GLN A 171 1.32 -12.43 6.54
CA GLN A 171 0.60 -12.05 7.74
C GLN A 171 0.03 -10.63 7.61
N LEU A 172 0.84 -9.70 7.10
CA LEU A 172 0.41 -8.33 6.81
C LEU A 172 -0.74 -8.31 5.81
N LYS A 173 -0.65 -9.07 4.71
CA LYS A 173 -1.73 -9.13 3.72
C LYS A 173 -3.05 -9.53 4.33
N LEU A 174 -3.07 -10.61 5.10
CA LEU A 174 -4.28 -11.10 5.77
C LEU A 174 -4.79 -10.11 6.84
N LEU A 175 -3.89 -9.47 7.58
CA LEU A 175 -4.25 -8.44 8.55
C LEU A 175 -4.88 -7.22 7.86
N MET A 176 -4.29 -6.76 6.77
CA MET A 176 -4.83 -5.62 6.01
C MET A 176 -6.18 -5.96 5.36
N ASP A 177 -6.37 -7.20 4.88
CA ASP A 177 -7.68 -7.67 4.40
C ASP A 177 -8.74 -7.60 5.51
N SER A 178 -8.38 -7.97 6.74
CA SER A 178 -9.28 -7.86 7.90
C SER A 178 -9.60 -6.41 8.26
N VAL A 179 -8.59 -5.54 8.26
CA VAL A 179 -8.73 -4.13 8.66
C VAL A 179 -9.41 -3.29 7.59
N PHE A 180 -8.92 -3.34 6.36
CA PHE A 180 -9.37 -2.47 5.26
C PHE A 180 -10.46 -3.11 4.39
N GLY A 181 -10.53 -4.43 4.36
CA GLY A 181 -11.40 -5.25 3.50
C GLY A 181 -10.65 -5.71 2.24
N GLU A 182 -10.83 -6.98 1.88
CA GLU A 182 -10.20 -7.61 0.72
C GLU A 182 -10.47 -6.87 -0.59
N ASN A 183 -11.71 -6.38 -0.77
CA ASN A 183 -12.13 -5.64 -1.96
C ASN A 183 -11.46 -4.26 -2.12
N ASN A 184 -10.78 -3.78 -1.08
CA ASN A 184 -10.08 -2.50 -1.09
C ASN A 184 -8.57 -2.66 -1.35
N PHE A 185 -8.12 -3.86 -1.68
CA PHE A 185 -6.75 -4.12 -2.12
C PHE A 185 -6.48 -3.43 -3.45
N ALA A 186 -5.58 -2.46 -3.46
CA ALA A 186 -5.37 -1.56 -4.59
C ALA A 186 -4.05 -1.83 -5.33
N ALA A 187 -3.02 -2.30 -4.64
CA ALA A 187 -1.70 -2.49 -5.25
C ALA A 187 -0.88 -3.57 -4.55
N ASP A 188 -0.17 -4.36 -5.36
CA ASP A 188 0.91 -5.27 -4.98
C ASP A 188 2.15 -4.86 -5.79
N LEU A 189 3.05 -4.12 -5.16
CA LEU A 189 4.26 -3.63 -5.80
C LEU A 189 5.44 -4.47 -5.35
N HIS A 190 6.14 -5.06 -6.31
CA HIS A 190 7.39 -5.77 -6.08
C HIS A 190 8.55 -4.82 -6.36
N VAL A 191 9.19 -4.34 -5.30
CA VAL A 191 10.30 -3.40 -5.40
C VAL A 191 11.61 -4.16 -5.46
N GLU A 192 12.38 -4.00 -6.52
CA GLU A 192 13.73 -4.55 -6.61
C GLU A 192 14.67 -3.78 -5.68
N THR A 193 15.14 -4.47 -4.62
CA THR A 193 16.03 -3.89 -3.61
C THR A 193 17.49 -4.19 -3.88
N SER A 194 17.78 -5.11 -4.79
CA SER A 194 19.15 -5.46 -5.13
C SER A 194 19.28 -6.26 -6.42
N ILE A 195 20.30 -5.92 -7.20
CA ILE A 195 20.75 -6.70 -8.35
C ILE A 195 21.65 -7.84 -7.83
N ILE A 196 21.55 -9.02 -8.46
CA ILE A 196 22.44 -10.16 -8.14
C ILE A 196 23.85 -9.83 -8.62
N GLY A 197 24.64 -9.22 -7.75
CA GLY A 197 26.04 -8.84 -8.01
C GLY A 197 26.88 -8.80 -6.73
N GLY A 198 28.20 -8.69 -6.86
CA GLY A 198 29.11 -8.60 -5.73
C GLY A 198 29.01 -9.77 -4.74
N PRO A 199 28.99 -9.52 -3.41
CA PRO A 199 28.93 -10.57 -2.39
C PRO A 199 27.70 -11.46 -2.46
N ARG A 200 26.57 -10.98 -3.02
CA ARG A 200 25.32 -11.77 -3.16
C ARG A 200 25.37 -12.82 -4.25
N ARG A 201 26.35 -12.74 -5.14
CA ARG A 201 26.61 -13.75 -6.16
C ARG A 201 27.07 -15.09 -5.55
N ILE A 202 27.79 -15.04 -4.43
CA ILE A 202 28.34 -16.24 -3.78
C ILE A 202 27.23 -17.20 -3.31
N PRO A 203 26.21 -16.80 -2.55
CA PRO A 203 25.10 -17.68 -2.19
C PRO A 203 24.35 -18.23 -3.42
N ALA A 204 24.15 -17.43 -4.46
CA ALA A 204 23.51 -17.88 -5.70
C ALA A 204 24.32 -18.97 -6.40
N MET A 205 25.65 -18.84 -6.47
CA MET A 205 26.54 -19.86 -7.02
C MET A 205 26.58 -21.15 -6.18
N GLN A 206 26.27 -21.07 -4.90
CA GLN A 206 26.14 -22.20 -3.98
C GLN A 206 24.72 -22.83 -4.00
N GLY A 207 23.87 -22.45 -4.95
CA GLY A 207 22.52 -23.00 -5.13
C GLY A 207 21.45 -22.40 -4.21
N SER A 208 21.73 -21.29 -3.51
CA SER A 208 20.74 -20.59 -2.71
C SER A 208 19.88 -19.65 -3.57
N VAL A 209 18.58 -19.62 -3.31
CA VAL A 209 17.70 -18.61 -3.91
C VAL A 209 17.94 -17.26 -3.24
N VAL A 210 18.42 -16.29 -4.00
CA VAL A 210 18.69 -14.94 -3.51
C VAL A 210 17.43 -14.09 -3.60
N LYS A 211 17.05 -13.48 -2.48
CA LYS A 211 15.98 -12.48 -2.44
C LYS A 211 16.46 -11.19 -3.11
N THR A 212 15.70 -10.70 -4.08
CA THR A 212 15.98 -9.44 -4.81
C THR A 212 14.89 -8.41 -4.66
N THR A 213 13.73 -8.79 -4.12
CA THR A 213 12.56 -7.92 -4.06
C THR A 213 11.95 -7.85 -2.65
N GLU A 214 11.27 -6.77 -2.39
CA GLU A 214 10.38 -6.54 -1.25
C GLU A 214 8.98 -6.15 -1.75
N PHE A 215 7.99 -6.22 -0.87
CA PHE A 215 6.61 -5.90 -1.20
C PHE A 215 6.25 -4.50 -0.71
N VAL A 216 5.37 -3.83 -1.45
CA VAL A 216 4.62 -2.67 -0.95
C VAL A 216 3.15 -2.94 -1.21
N PHE A 217 2.38 -3.24 -0.18
CA PHE A 217 0.95 -3.45 -0.30
C PHE A 217 0.20 -2.14 -0.18
N GLY A 218 -0.71 -1.88 -1.13
CA GLY A 218 -1.59 -0.71 -1.16
C GLY A 218 -3.04 -1.08 -0.89
N TYR A 219 -3.70 -0.35 0.03
CA TYR A 219 -5.11 -0.49 0.32
C TYR A 219 -5.81 0.86 0.30
N SER A 220 -6.98 0.92 -0.33
CA SER A 220 -7.87 2.07 -0.25
C SER A 220 -8.76 2.03 0.99
N ASN A 221 -9.21 3.19 1.45
CA ASN A 221 -10.16 3.27 2.58
C ASN A 221 -11.63 3.17 2.14
N GLY A 222 -11.90 3.07 0.84
CA GLY A 222 -13.24 2.89 0.29
C GLY A 222 -13.21 2.42 -1.15
N THR A 223 -14.35 1.92 -1.63
CA THR A 223 -14.50 1.32 -2.97
C THR A 223 -14.38 2.32 -4.13
N ASN A 224 -14.43 3.62 -3.85
CA ASN A 224 -14.40 4.68 -4.86
C ASN A 224 -13.05 5.39 -4.99
N THR A 225 -11.99 4.81 -4.41
CA THR A 225 -10.65 5.42 -4.49
C THR A 225 -10.12 5.31 -5.91
N LYS A 226 -10.06 6.45 -6.60
CA LYS A 226 -9.39 6.56 -7.90
C LYS A 226 -7.96 7.05 -7.67
N ILE A 227 -7.00 6.19 -7.94
CA ILE A 227 -5.60 6.61 -8.00
C ILE A 227 -5.45 7.39 -9.30
N MET A 228 -5.41 8.73 -9.21
CA MET A 228 -5.08 9.57 -10.36
C MET A 228 -3.61 9.29 -10.73
N ARG A 229 -3.41 8.64 -11.84
CA ARG A 229 -2.07 8.38 -12.38
C ARG A 229 -1.70 9.55 -13.29
N SER A 230 -0.69 10.30 -12.92
CA SER A 230 0.17 10.92 -13.94
C SER A 230 1.08 9.82 -14.45
N PRO A 231 0.92 9.35 -15.67
CA PRO A 231 1.81 8.34 -16.20
C PRO A 231 3.22 8.90 -16.20
N LYS A 232 4.12 8.27 -15.46
CA LYS A 232 5.56 8.52 -15.59
C LYS A 232 6.07 7.61 -16.68
N TYR A 233 6.43 8.19 -17.80
CA TYR A 233 7.05 7.46 -18.90
C TYR A 233 8.55 7.46 -18.73
N ASP A 234 9.16 6.27 -18.72
CA ASP A 234 10.61 6.15 -18.86
C ASP A 234 10.98 6.41 -20.32
N TYR A 235 12.04 7.18 -20.51
CA TYR A 235 12.58 7.44 -21.85
C TYR A 235 13.29 6.18 -22.36
N LEU A 236 12.58 5.39 -23.15
CA LEU A 236 13.23 4.33 -23.92
C LEU A 236 13.96 4.96 -25.11
N GLN A 237 15.13 4.42 -25.45
CA GLN A 237 15.88 4.84 -26.63
C GLN A 237 15.09 4.46 -27.89
N GLY A 238 14.81 5.42 -28.75
CA GLY A 238 14.00 5.20 -29.95
C GLY A 238 12.49 5.38 -29.74
N TYR A 239 11.70 4.88 -30.66
CA TYR A 239 10.24 4.86 -30.64
C TYR A 239 9.71 3.47 -30.97
N ASP A 240 8.82 2.94 -30.13
CA ASP A 240 8.14 1.67 -30.42
C ASP A 240 7.03 1.90 -31.46
N THR A 241 7.29 1.48 -32.71
CA THR A 241 6.38 1.66 -33.85
C THR A 241 5.06 0.90 -33.75
N HIS A 242 4.90 0.01 -32.74
CA HIS A 242 3.61 -0.63 -32.46
C HIS A 242 2.59 0.36 -31.91
N TYR A 243 3.02 1.45 -31.23
CA TYR A 243 2.15 2.58 -30.89
C TYR A 243 1.90 3.44 -32.11
N SER A 244 0.94 3.03 -32.91
CA SER A 244 0.67 3.59 -34.24
C SER A 244 -0.68 4.26 -34.38
N LEU A 245 -1.52 4.19 -33.36
CA LEU A 245 -2.85 4.78 -33.32
C LEU A 245 -2.89 5.88 -32.26
N PHE A 246 -3.71 6.90 -32.51
CA PHE A 246 -3.96 8.01 -31.60
C PHE A 246 -5.47 8.21 -31.47
N TYR A 247 -5.95 8.33 -30.25
CA TYR A 247 -7.35 8.64 -29.97
C TYR A 247 -7.56 10.15 -30.01
N ASP A 248 -8.33 10.59 -30.99
CA ASP A 248 -8.72 11.99 -31.14
C ASP A 248 -9.98 12.26 -30.30
N GLU A 249 -9.81 12.89 -29.15
CA GLU A 249 -10.91 13.19 -28.20
C GLU A 249 -11.97 14.11 -28.82
N ALA A 250 -11.61 14.93 -29.79
CA ALA A 250 -12.55 15.89 -30.41
C ALA A 250 -13.49 15.18 -31.42
N GLU A 251 -13.01 14.16 -32.12
CA GLU A 251 -13.77 13.42 -33.12
C GLU A 251 -14.25 12.06 -32.60
N ASP A 252 -13.86 11.69 -31.35
CA ASP A 252 -14.19 10.40 -30.72
C ASP A 252 -13.78 9.20 -31.60
N THR A 253 -12.59 9.27 -32.22
CA THR A 253 -12.11 8.28 -33.18
C THR A 253 -10.63 7.96 -33.02
N LEU A 254 -10.24 6.71 -33.39
CA LEU A 254 -8.84 6.31 -33.53
C LEU A 254 -8.33 6.69 -34.92
N ILE A 255 -7.28 7.51 -34.97
CA ILE A 255 -6.60 7.92 -36.19
C ILE A 255 -5.16 7.39 -36.20
N PRO A 256 -4.54 7.22 -37.39
CA PRO A 256 -3.10 6.88 -37.46
C PRO A 256 -2.24 7.96 -36.79
N PHE A 257 -1.37 7.58 -35.87
CA PHE A 257 -0.53 8.56 -35.15
C PHE A 257 0.40 9.38 -36.10
N VAL A 258 0.77 8.78 -37.23
CA VAL A 258 1.54 9.50 -38.27
C VAL A 258 0.80 10.72 -38.80
N ASP A 259 -0.52 10.72 -38.80
CA ASP A 259 -1.32 11.86 -39.27
C ASP A 259 -1.30 13.00 -38.22
N VAL A 260 -1.25 12.68 -36.93
CA VAL A 260 -1.02 13.66 -35.87
C VAL A 260 0.36 14.32 -36.03
N LEU A 261 1.40 13.51 -36.31
CA LEU A 261 2.75 14.04 -36.56
C LEU A 261 2.76 15.01 -37.74
N ARG A 262 2.03 14.71 -38.83
CA ARG A 262 1.92 15.53 -40.03
C ARG A 262 1.13 16.83 -39.83
N ARG A 263 0.13 16.80 -38.94
CA ARG A 263 -0.71 17.97 -38.62
C ARG A 263 0.00 18.93 -37.64
N THR A 264 1.03 18.46 -36.93
CA THR A 264 1.74 19.24 -35.91
C THR A 264 2.93 19.99 -36.55
N GLU A 265 2.76 21.27 -36.87
CA GLU A 265 3.72 22.10 -37.62
C GLU A 265 5.14 22.05 -37.07
N PHE A 266 5.33 22.21 -35.73
CA PHE A 266 6.66 22.20 -35.15
C PHE A 266 7.34 20.82 -35.26
N VAL A 267 6.56 19.73 -35.26
CA VAL A 267 7.07 18.37 -35.46
C VAL A 267 7.59 18.22 -36.89
N VAL A 268 6.76 18.61 -37.86
CA VAL A 268 7.14 18.59 -39.27
C VAL A 268 8.43 19.40 -39.52
N SER A 269 8.52 20.61 -38.92
CA SER A 269 9.73 21.46 -39.10
C SER A 269 11.03 20.80 -38.58
N VAL A 270 10.94 19.97 -37.54
CA VAL A 270 12.11 19.25 -37.03
C VAL A 270 12.47 18.07 -37.96
N PHE A 271 11.48 17.36 -38.49
CA PHE A 271 11.73 16.31 -39.48
C PHE A 271 12.41 16.91 -40.74
N ASP A 272 11.94 18.06 -41.21
CA ASP A 272 12.53 18.77 -42.36
C ASP A 272 13.96 19.22 -42.05
N THR A 273 14.22 19.77 -40.87
CA THR A 273 15.58 20.19 -40.45
C THR A 273 16.57 19.02 -40.47
N LEU A 274 16.09 17.82 -40.13
CA LEU A 274 16.89 16.59 -40.13
C LEU A 274 16.89 15.88 -41.48
N ASN A 275 16.22 16.45 -42.47
CA ASN A 275 16.05 15.87 -43.82
C ASN A 275 15.48 14.44 -43.78
N LEU A 276 14.47 14.22 -42.89
CA LEU A 276 13.80 12.95 -42.70
C LEU A 276 12.31 13.04 -43.05
N ALA A 277 11.80 12.01 -43.74
CA ALA A 277 10.36 11.91 -43.98
C ALA A 277 9.59 11.66 -42.69
N VAL A 278 8.44 12.33 -42.50
CA VAL A 278 7.54 12.12 -41.32
C VAL A 278 7.01 10.71 -41.34
N SER A 279 7.50 9.89 -40.42
CA SER A 279 7.10 8.49 -40.23
C SER A 279 7.43 8.01 -38.82
N LEU A 280 6.70 7.00 -38.33
CA LEU A 280 6.96 6.39 -37.02
C LEU A 280 8.37 5.76 -36.94
N LYS A 281 8.85 5.22 -38.06
CA LYS A 281 10.20 4.64 -38.15
C LYS A 281 11.29 5.67 -37.92
N ASN A 282 11.11 6.89 -38.41
CA ASN A 282 12.07 7.97 -38.24
C ASN A 282 11.86 8.72 -36.92
N LEU A 283 10.71 8.61 -36.28
CA LEU A 283 10.38 9.30 -35.03
C LEU A 283 11.40 9.02 -33.93
N GLY A 284 11.86 7.78 -33.78
CA GLY A 284 12.90 7.43 -32.80
C GLY A 284 14.18 8.26 -32.97
N LYS A 285 14.66 8.44 -34.20
CA LYS A 285 15.85 9.29 -34.50
C LYS A 285 15.60 10.75 -34.15
N VAL A 286 14.39 11.24 -34.41
CA VAL A 286 14.01 12.62 -34.16
C VAL A 286 13.88 12.89 -32.66
N ILE A 287 13.37 11.95 -31.88
CA ILE A 287 13.30 12.01 -30.42
C ILE A 287 14.70 12.14 -29.81
N ASP A 288 15.64 11.34 -30.29
CA ASP A 288 17.05 11.38 -29.81
C ASP A 288 17.75 12.73 -30.11
N CYS A 289 17.28 13.46 -31.12
CA CYS A 289 17.88 14.74 -31.56
C CYS A 289 17.10 15.97 -31.07
N SER A 290 15.88 15.85 -30.56
CA SER A 290 15.03 16.99 -30.21
C SER A 290 14.34 16.84 -28.89
N GLU A 291 14.84 17.47 -27.83
CA GLU A 291 14.19 17.54 -26.50
C GLU A 291 12.78 18.14 -26.58
N LYS A 292 12.49 19.01 -27.55
CA LYS A 292 11.16 19.60 -27.73
C LYS A 292 10.15 18.54 -28.18
N ILE A 293 10.51 17.71 -29.16
CA ILE A 293 9.64 16.59 -29.60
C ILE A 293 9.51 15.54 -28.50
N LYS A 294 10.60 15.23 -27.82
CA LYS A 294 10.60 14.31 -26.70
C LYS A 294 9.60 14.73 -25.62
N LYS A 295 9.68 15.99 -25.17
CA LYS A 295 8.74 16.53 -24.17
C LYS A 295 7.29 16.53 -24.65
N TRP A 296 7.06 16.85 -25.92
CA TRP A 296 5.72 16.84 -26.49
C TRP A 296 5.15 15.42 -26.58
N LEU A 297 5.91 14.46 -27.09
CA LEU A 297 5.48 13.07 -27.24
C LEU A 297 5.12 12.42 -25.90
N TYR A 298 5.89 12.73 -24.86
CA TYR A 298 5.69 12.21 -23.51
C TYR A 298 4.86 13.15 -22.63
N SER A 299 4.19 14.15 -23.20
CA SER A 299 3.19 14.94 -22.47
C SER A 299 1.93 14.12 -22.19
N ASP A 300 1.23 14.44 -21.13
CA ASP A 300 -0.03 13.77 -20.78
C ASP A 300 -1.05 13.85 -21.91
N GLU A 301 -1.04 14.93 -22.70
CA GLU A 301 -1.94 15.15 -23.81
C GLU A 301 -1.73 14.16 -24.98
N ILE A 302 -0.49 13.80 -25.26
CA ILE A 302 -0.17 12.89 -26.38
C ILE A 302 -0.05 11.45 -25.89
N ALA A 303 0.70 11.23 -24.83
CA ALA A 303 1.05 9.86 -24.40
C ALA A 303 -0.17 9.04 -23.93
N LYS A 304 -1.15 9.66 -23.26
CA LYS A 304 -2.37 8.97 -22.83
C LYS A 304 -3.25 8.51 -24.00
N ASN A 305 -3.12 9.15 -25.15
CA ASN A 305 -3.93 8.91 -26.32
C ASN A 305 -3.23 8.04 -27.38
N LEU A 306 -2.07 7.44 -27.05
CA LEU A 306 -1.34 6.54 -27.93
C LEU A 306 -1.73 5.08 -27.67
N PHE A 307 -2.10 4.35 -28.72
CA PHE A 307 -2.53 2.96 -28.65
C PHE A 307 -1.73 2.05 -29.61
N ARG A 308 -1.61 0.78 -29.23
CA ARG A 308 -1.07 -0.25 -30.12
C ARG A 308 -2.12 -0.71 -31.11
N LYS A 309 -1.68 -1.02 -32.32
CA LYS A 309 -2.56 -1.64 -33.32
C LYS A 309 -2.91 -3.07 -32.86
N GLY A 310 -4.16 -3.35 -32.57
CA GLY A 310 -4.66 -4.63 -32.07
C GLY A 310 -5.16 -4.60 -30.61
N ASP A 311 -5.02 -3.50 -29.89
CA ASP A 311 -5.69 -3.29 -28.61
C ASP A 311 -7.11 -2.78 -28.92
N ASP A 312 -8.03 -3.71 -29.19
CA ASP A 312 -9.43 -3.39 -29.50
C ASP A 312 -10.27 -3.06 -28.25
N GLU A 313 -9.68 -3.02 -27.06
CA GLU A 313 -10.35 -2.64 -25.82
C GLU A 313 -9.78 -1.30 -25.31
N VAL A 314 -10.61 -0.28 -25.41
CA VAL A 314 -10.45 1.00 -24.68
C VAL A 314 -10.69 0.70 -23.20
N ILE A 315 -9.63 0.75 -22.38
CA ILE A 315 -9.74 0.66 -20.91
C ILE A 315 -10.12 2.03 -20.33
#